data_3c7e76fc344d9fc6fb0c05ba72eb8332
#
_entry.id   3c7e76fc344d9fc6fb0c05ba72eb8332
#
_cell.length_a   1.000
_cell.length_b   1.000
_cell.length_c   1.000
_cell.angle_alpha   90.00
_cell.angle_beta   90.00
_cell.angle_gamma   90.00
#
_symmetry.space_group_name_H-M   'P 1'
#
loop_
_entity.id
_entity.type
_entity.pdbx_description
1 polymer ?
#
loop_
_entity_poly.entity_id
_entity_poly.type
_entity_poly.pdbx_seq_one_letter_code
_entity_poly.pdbx_strand_id
1 'polypeptide(L)'
;LDSDDVDDIQICTPAKPLTISLMDSSPIVISSSPAPVPHVPYHILPASSYTIHMIVDHREVRAKTVDGRITFHDALRERGVPCEGRVLELGDILWIARAKPHLPSEQQQAWAHMQEVVLDVVVERKRLDDLTSSLMDGRWHDQKQRLQQAGIGQVLYLVEDMHVSELVQRYGAQIQTALSSTQVIDGFFVHRTAHGQGTVDFLVTMHDTVQHMYKDKPLYVLREEQIQRDTYAQMQRMMRAEHPGTRFHTSFHTYQELHTKTSASGSLLDMWTRMLLCIRGVSPEKAQELTRRWPTPAHLLHAYAQCASVHDAQHLLSTTIDPATRLTRRRIGQALSKRVWHTLQSLTY
;
A
#
# COMPACT_ATOMS: atom_id res chain seq x y z
N LEU A 1 -50.99 -34.10 27.73
CA LEU A 1 -51.58 -34.02 26.37
C LEU A 1 -50.71 -33.09 25.56
N ASP A 2 -49.67 -33.63 24.92
CA ASP A 2 -49.48 -33.88 23.52
C ASP A 2 -49.26 -32.61 22.71
N SER A 3 -48.32 -32.43 21.93
CA SER A 3 -47.54 -33.30 21.07
C SER A 3 -46.27 -32.56 20.59
N ASP A 4 -45.26 -33.31 20.33
CA ASP A 4 -44.03 -33.00 19.60
C ASP A 4 -44.28 -32.39 18.24
N ASP A 5 -43.55 -31.33 17.90
CA ASP A 5 -43.25 -30.96 16.52
C ASP A 5 -41.73 -30.84 16.39
N VAL A 6 -41.13 -31.91 15.88
CA VAL A 6 -39.73 -31.96 15.47
C VAL A 6 -39.74 -31.57 13.99
N ASP A 7 -39.32 -30.34 13.70
CA ASP A 7 -39.13 -29.90 12.31
C ASP A 7 -37.89 -30.59 11.70
N ASP A 8 -38.18 -31.37 10.68
CA ASP A 8 -37.21 -32.08 9.82
C ASP A 8 -36.23 -31.11 9.13
N ILE A 9 -34.96 -31.25 9.50
CA ILE A 9 -33.85 -30.64 8.75
C ILE A 9 -33.65 -31.44 7.46
N GLN A 10 -34.17 -30.94 6.35
CA GLN A 10 -33.90 -31.46 5.01
C GLN A 10 -32.43 -31.21 4.64
N ILE A 11 -31.63 -32.27 4.65
CA ILE A 11 -30.27 -32.28 4.14
C ILE A 11 -30.32 -32.21 2.62
N CYS A 12 -29.93 -31.08 2.04
CA CYS A 12 -29.73 -30.92 0.60
C CYS A 12 -28.60 -31.82 0.12
N THR A 13 -28.92 -32.80 -0.70
CA THR A 13 -27.95 -33.61 -1.45
C THR A 13 -27.18 -32.74 -2.46
N PRO A 14 -25.87 -32.96 -2.65
CA PRO A 14 -25.07 -32.19 -3.62
C PRO A 14 -25.48 -32.51 -5.06
N ALA A 15 -25.71 -31.48 -5.85
CA ALA A 15 -25.98 -31.58 -7.27
C ALA A 15 -24.83 -32.22 -8.03
N LYS A 16 -25.16 -33.07 -9.00
CA LYS A 16 -24.22 -33.74 -9.90
C LYS A 16 -23.34 -32.73 -10.65
N PRO A 17 -22.06 -33.02 -10.90
CA PRO A 17 -21.20 -32.16 -11.69
C PRO A 17 -21.66 -32.11 -13.15
N LEU A 18 -21.84 -30.90 -13.68
CA LEU A 18 -22.06 -30.64 -15.09
C LEU A 18 -20.77 -30.93 -15.84
N THR A 19 -20.79 -31.96 -16.67
CA THR A 19 -19.72 -32.27 -17.61
C THR A 19 -19.79 -31.27 -18.76
N ILE A 20 -18.86 -30.29 -18.77
CA ILE A 20 -18.67 -29.40 -19.91
C ILE A 20 -17.73 -30.12 -20.87
N SER A 21 -18.28 -30.53 -22.03
CA SER A 21 -17.49 -31.01 -23.17
C SER A 21 -16.66 -29.87 -23.72
N LEU A 22 -15.35 -29.96 -23.54
CA LEU A 22 -14.39 -29.08 -24.21
C LEU A 22 -14.26 -29.51 -25.66
N MET A 23 -14.89 -28.78 -26.54
CA MET A 23 -14.59 -28.82 -27.97
C MET A 23 -13.20 -28.20 -28.22
N ASP A 24 -12.42 -28.87 -29.06
CA ASP A 24 -11.11 -28.55 -29.54
C ASP A 24 -10.84 -27.04 -29.74
N SER A 25 -9.96 -26.51 -28.91
CA SER A 25 -9.16 -25.36 -29.27
C SER A 25 -7.71 -25.71 -28.99
N SER A 26 -6.93 -25.84 -30.08
CA SER A 26 -5.49 -26.01 -30.04
C SER A 26 -4.85 -24.98 -29.10
N PRO A 27 -3.93 -25.37 -28.21
CA PRO A 27 -3.29 -24.42 -27.33
C PRO A 27 -2.48 -23.42 -28.17
N ILE A 28 -2.87 -22.14 -28.10
CA ILE A 28 -1.98 -21.05 -28.51
C ILE A 28 -0.79 -21.11 -27.56
N VAL A 29 0.27 -21.74 -28.01
CA VAL A 29 1.58 -21.66 -27.34
C VAL A 29 2.05 -20.24 -27.51
N ILE A 30 1.70 -19.37 -26.55
CA ILE A 30 2.40 -18.11 -26.37
C ILE A 30 3.74 -18.49 -25.76
N SER A 31 4.71 -18.73 -26.61
CA SER A 31 6.12 -18.80 -26.25
C SER A 31 6.57 -17.37 -25.92
N SER A 32 6.16 -16.86 -24.77
CA SER A 32 6.85 -15.76 -24.12
C SER A 32 7.94 -16.40 -23.26
N SER A 33 9.13 -16.58 -23.84
CA SER A 33 10.33 -16.59 -23.00
C SER A 33 10.22 -15.39 -22.08
N PRO A 34 10.30 -15.57 -20.75
CA PRO A 34 10.35 -14.41 -19.86
C PRO A 34 11.52 -13.55 -20.35
N ALA A 35 11.25 -12.27 -20.61
CA ALA A 35 12.31 -11.34 -20.95
C ALA A 35 13.41 -11.50 -19.88
N PRO A 36 14.70 -11.52 -20.25
CA PRO A 36 15.77 -11.68 -19.28
C PRO A 36 15.59 -10.59 -18.23
N VAL A 37 15.41 -11.02 -16.98
CA VAL A 37 15.23 -10.10 -15.85
C VAL A 37 16.55 -9.32 -15.76
N PRO A 38 16.49 -7.97 -15.80
CA PRO A 38 17.71 -7.19 -15.73
C PRO A 38 18.39 -7.50 -14.39
N HIS A 39 19.63 -7.94 -14.45
CA HIS A 39 20.47 -8.14 -13.26
C HIS A 39 20.60 -6.78 -12.57
N VAL A 40 19.83 -6.56 -11.49
CA VAL A 40 19.88 -5.31 -10.74
C VAL A 40 21.11 -5.33 -9.84
N PRO A 41 22.10 -4.45 -10.07
CA PRO A 41 23.31 -4.42 -9.26
C PRO A 41 23.00 -3.93 -7.83
N TYR A 42 23.69 -4.53 -6.86
CA TYR A 42 23.56 -4.18 -5.45
C TYR A 42 24.94 -4.14 -4.77
N HIS A 43 25.00 -3.43 -3.64
CA HIS A 43 26.12 -3.45 -2.73
C HIS A 43 25.91 -4.48 -1.63
N ILE A 44 26.98 -5.09 -1.16
CA ILE A 44 26.94 -6.00 -0.01
C ILE A 44 27.64 -5.29 1.15
N LEU A 45 26.90 -4.99 2.21
CA LEU A 45 27.44 -4.47 3.45
C LEU A 45 27.77 -5.63 4.39
N PRO A 46 28.99 -5.71 4.91
CA PRO A 46 29.41 -6.85 5.73
C PRO A 46 28.55 -7.03 6.98
N ALA A 47 28.35 -8.28 7.37
CA ALA A 47 27.78 -8.60 8.66
C ALA A 47 28.61 -7.94 9.78
N SER A 48 27.95 -7.57 10.87
CA SER A 48 28.58 -6.90 12.03
C SER A 48 29.18 -5.49 11.78
N SER A 49 29.07 -4.93 10.57
CA SER A 49 29.55 -3.58 10.25
C SER A 49 28.60 -2.46 10.66
N TYR A 50 27.42 -2.77 11.17
CA TYR A 50 26.37 -1.80 11.48
C TYR A 50 25.73 -2.03 12.86
N THR A 51 25.00 -1.02 13.30
CA THR A 51 24.09 -1.05 14.44
C THR A 51 22.68 -0.75 13.96
N ILE A 52 21.67 -1.30 14.65
CA ILE A 52 20.27 -1.11 14.30
C ILE A 52 19.66 -0.03 15.19
N HIS A 53 19.04 0.96 14.57
CA HIS A 53 18.36 2.06 15.24
C HIS A 53 16.90 2.12 14.80
N MET A 54 16.01 2.50 15.71
CA MET A 54 14.62 2.79 15.43
C MET A 54 14.46 4.27 15.07
N ILE A 55 13.78 4.57 13.98
CA ILE A 55 13.41 5.93 13.61
C ILE A 55 11.92 6.08 13.83
N VAL A 56 11.54 7.10 14.61
CA VAL A 56 10.16 7.44 14.91
C VAL A 56 9.82 8.75 14.21
N ASP A 57 8.68 8.81 13.55
CA ASP A 57 8.25 10.05 12.90
C ASP A 57 8.13 11.19 13.93
N HIS A 58 8.59 12.37 13.56
CA HIS A 58 8.61 13.53 14.45
C HIS A 58 7.21 13.92 14.97
N ARG A 59 6.15 13.60 14.22
CA ARG A 59 4.75 13.80 14.63
C ARG A 59 4.37 12.86 15.76
N GLU A 60 4.87 11.62 15.74
CA GLU A 60 4.65 10.60 16.77
C GLU A 60 5.50 10.84 18.04
N VAL A 61 6.67 11.44 17.92
CA VAL A 61 7.54 11.79 19.06
C VAL A 61 6.79 12.64 20.10
N ARG A 62 5.88 13.52 19.65
CA ARG A 62 5.08 14.40 20.50
C ARG A 62 3.82 13.72 21.05
N ALA A 63 3.49 12.53 20.62
CA ALA A 63 2.36 11.78 21.14
C ALA A 63 2.64 11.45 22.62
N LYS A 64 1.75 11.91 23.51
CA LYS A 64 1.86 11.62 24.94
C LYS A 64 1.48 10.17 25.20
N THR A 65 2.19 9.50 26.10
CA THR A 65 1.74 8.25 26.70
C THR A 65 0.51 8.46 27.58
N VAL A 66 -0.14 7.38 27.99
CA VAL A 66 -1.40 7.42 28.78
C VAL A 66 -1.32 8.34 29.99
N ASP A 67 -0.15 8.44 30.65
CA ASP A 67 0.03 9.29 31.84
C ASP A 67 0.36 10.75 31.51
N GLY A 68 0.49 11.12 30.24
CA GLY A 68 0.72 12.49 29.78
C GLY A 68 2.05 13.13 30.24
N ARG A 69 2.92 12.37 30.90
CA ARG A 69 4.16 12.87 31.53
C ARG A 69 5.40 12.57 30.70
N ILE A 70 5.44 11.45 30.01
CA ILE A 70 6.61 10.98 29.24
C ILE A 70 6.20 10.95 27.75
N THR A 71 7.08 11.44 26.88
CA THR A 71 6.86 11.32 25.45
C THR A 71 7.05 9.86 24.99
N PHE A 72 6.39 9.49 23.91
CA PHE A 72 6.52 8.15 23.33
C PHE A 72 7.98 7.77 23.03
N HIS A 73 8.75 8.72 22.54
CA HIS A 73 10.17 8.56 22.25
C HIS A 73 11.02 8.34 23.52
N ASP A 74 10.74 9.10 24.60
CA ASP A 74 11.48 8.95 25.84
C ASP A 74 11.20 7.60 26.50
N ALA A 75 9.94 7.13 26.44
CA ALA A 75 9.57 5.81 26.95
C ALA A 75 10.31 4.66 26.25
N LEU A 76 10.54 4.76 24.94
CA LEU A 76 11.36 3.79 24.19
C LEU A 76 12.83 3.85 24.61
N ARG A 77 13.38 5.05 24.80
CA ARG A 77 14.77 5.24 25.24
C ARG A 77 15.01 4.72 26.65
N GLU A 78 14.09 4.95 27.59
CA GLU A 78 14.16 4.41 28.95
C GLU A 78 14.17 2.88 28.98
N ARG A 79 13.59 2.23 27.97
CA ARG A 79 13.63 0.78 27.76
C ARG A 79 14.88 0.30 27.01
N GLY A 80 15.84 1.19 26.74
CA GLY A 80 17.11 0.86 26.08
C GLY A 80 17.04 0.73 24.57
N VAL A 81 15.94 1.14 23.92
CA VAL A 81 15.86 1.15 22.46
C VAL A 81 16.60 2.34 21.89
N PRO A 82 17.63 2.15 21.04
CA PRO A 82 18.31 3.25 20.36
C PRO A 82 17.36 3.83 19.30
N CYS A 83 16.65 4.90 19.66
CA CYS A 83 15.66 5.53 18.80
C CYS A 83 15.93 7.02 18.60
N GLU A 84 15.54 7.53 17.44
CA GLU A 84 15.67 8.92 17.02
C GLU A 84 14.36 9.42 16.40
N GLY A 85 14.00 10.67 16.71
CA GLY A 85 12.88 11.35 16.06
C GLY A 85 13.33 12.00 14.76
N ARG A 86 12.71 11.63 13.62
CA ARG A 86 12.96 12.24 12.31
C ARG A 86 11.64 12.44 11.56
N VAL A 87 11.66 13.25 10.52
CA VAL A 87 10.54 13.33 9.59
C VAL A 87 10.60 12.10 8.69
N LEU A 88 9.48 11.35 8.63
CA LEU A 88 9.31 10.22 7.72
C LEU A 88 8.28 10.55 6.64
N GLU A 89 8.64 10.30 5.40
CA GLU A 89 7.74 10.51 4.27
C GLU A 89 6.69 9.39 4.15
N LEU A 90 6.98 8.21 4.70
CA LEU A 90 6.07 7.08 4.74
C LEU A 90 6.32 6.20 5.97
N GLY A 91 5.23 5.83 6.63
CA GLY A 91 5.25 5.10 7.90
C GLY A 91 5.49 6.04 9.09
N ASP A 92 5.19 5.56 10.27
CA ASP A 92 5.38 6.31 11.52
C ASP A 92 6.63 5.82 12.26
N ILE A 93 7.02 4.54 12.05
CA ILE A 93 8.20 3.95 12.66
C ILE A 93 8.86 3.01 11.65
N LEU A 94 10.19 3.08 11.56
CA LEU A 94 10.99 2.14 10.79
C LEU A 94 12.33 1.86 11.47
N TRP A 95 13.08 0.88 10.97
CA TRP A 95 14.41 0.57 11.46
C TRP A 95 15.44 0.82 10.37
N ILE A 96 16.57 1.35 10.79
CA ILE A 96 17.73 1.54 9.92
C ILE A 96 18.95 0.78 10.47
N ALA A 97 19.79 0.35 9.55
CA ALA A 97 21.14 -0.06 9.85
C ALA A 97 22.07 1.16 9.63
N ARG A 98 22.89 1.50 10.61
CA ARG A 98 23.87 2.59 10.55
C ARG A 98 25.26 2.02 10.67
N ALA A 99 26.19 2.50 9.84
CA ALA A 99 27.59 2.13 9.90
C ALA A 99 28.17 2.36 11.30
N LYS A 100 28.95 1.42 11.81
CA LYS A 100 29.68 1.60 13.07
C LYS A 100 30.78 2.65 12.89
N PRO A 101 31.09 3.44 13.92
CA PRO A 101 32.05 4.58 13.80
C PRO A 101 33.50 4.15 13.51
N HIS A 102 33.88 2.94 13.89
CA HIS A 102 35.25 2.44 13.76
C HIS A 102 35.29 1.14 12.99
N LEU A 103 35.09 1.24 11.68
CA LEU A 103 35.17 0.10 10.77
C LEU A 103 36.57 -0.05 10.19
N PRO A 104 37.05 -1.29 9.92
CA PRO A 104 38.23 -1.54 9.08
C PRO A 104 38.08 -0.85 7.72
N SER A 105 39.21 -0.42 7.10
CA SER A 105 39.22 0.34 5.85
C SER A 105 38.41 -0.31 4.72
N GLU A 106 38.46 -1.63 4.59
CA GLU A 106 37.68 -2.38 3.58
C GLU A 106 36.17 -2.25 3.81
N GLN A 107 35.74 -2.29 5.08
CA GLN A 107 34.34 -2.13 5.43
C GLN A 107 33.88 -0.66 5.32
N GLN A 108 34.78 0.30 5.61
CA GLN A 108 34.49 1.72 5.38
C GLN A 108 34.20 1.98 3.91
N GLN A 109 34.94 1.36 2.99
CA GLN A 109 34.70 1.51 1.55
C GLN A 109 33.33 1.00 1.13
N ALA A 110 32.84 -0.10 1.72
CA ALA A 110 31.48 -0.61 1.44
C ALA A 110 30.38 0.37 1.86
N TRP A 111 30.62 1.19 2.90
CA TRP A 111 29.73 2.22 3.40
C TRP A 111 29.96 3.62 2.81
N ALA A 112 30.93 3.79 1.90
CA ALA A 112 31.38 5.12 1.44
C ALA A 112 30.26 5.94 0.76
N HIS A 113 29.29 5.28 0.14
CA HIS A 113 28.20 5.93 -0.59
C HIS A 113 26.89 6.03 0.21
N MET A 114 26.80 5.40 1.39
CA MET A 114 25.60 5.41 2.20
C MET A 114 25.97 5.31 3.68
N GLN A 115 25.34 6.09 4.52
CA GLN A 115 25.55 6.04 5.98
C GLN A 115 24.49 5.22 6.69
N GLU A 116 23.30 5.12 6.11
CA GLU A 116 22.14 4.52 6.70
C GLU A 116 21.33 3.77 5.65
N VAL A 117 20.85 2.59 6.02
CA VAL A 117 20.09 1.68 5.16
C VAL A 117 18.77 1.34 5.85
N VAL A 118 17.65 1.50 5.14
CA VAL A 118 16.33 1.14 5.67
C VAL A 118 16.17 -0.36 5.67
N LEU A 119 15.78 -0.92 6.81
CA LEU A 119 15.51 -2.34 6.95
C LEU A 119 14.10 -2.69 6.47
N ASP A 120 13.85 -3.96 6.20
CA ASP A 120 12.63 -4.45 5.53
C ASP A 120 11.41 -4.54 6.47
N VAL A 121 11.25 -3.53 7.35
CA VAL A 121 10.15 -3.43 8.33
C VAL A 121 9.70 -1.97 8.47
N VAL A 122 8.41 -1.72 8.33
CA VAL A 122 7.78 -0.42 8.58
C VAL A 122 6.51 -0.58 9.42
N VAL A 123 6.28 0.34 10.34
CA VAL A 123 5.07 0.38 11.16
C VAL A 123 4.29 1.65 10.86
N GLU A 124 3.01 1.48 10.63
CA GLU A 124 2.01 2.54 10.64
C GLU A 124 1.22 2.43 11.94
N ARG A 125 1.26 3.46 12.77
CA ARG A 125 0.53 3.54 14.04
C ARG A 125 -0.75 4.34 13.85
N LYS A 126 -1.87 3.80 14.32
CA LYS A 126 -3.16 4.46 14.20
C LYS A 126 -3.98 4.31 15.48
N ARG A 127 -4.38 5.41 16.08
CA ARG A 127 -5.37 5.38 17.15
C ARG A 127 -6.74 5.03 16.55
N LEU A 128 -7.58 4.39 17.35
CA LEU A 128 -8.88 3.91 16.87
C LEU A 128 -9.82 5.05 16.44
N ASP A 129 -9.74 6.21 17.10
CA ASP A 129 -10.49 7.41 16.73
C ASP A 129 -10.02 8.00 15.38
N ASP A 130 -8.71 8.04 15.16
CA ASP A 130 -8.12 8.47 13.88
C ASP A 130 -8.39 7.46 12.74
N LEU A 131 -8.46 6.16 13.08
CA LEU A 131 -8.84 5.12 12.16
C LEU A 131 -10.27 5.34 11.63
N THR A 132 -11.22 5.55 12.52
CA THR A 132 -12.62 5.81 12.13
C THR A 132 -12.75 7.05 11.26
N SER A 133 -12.05 8.13 11.62
CA SER A 133 -12.04 9.36 10.81
C SER A 133 -11.44 9.11 9.42
N SER A 134 -10.33 8.38 9.33
CA SER A 134 -9.66 8.08 8.06
C SER A 134 -10.44 7.10 7.15
N LEU A 135 -11.29 6.26 7.73
CA LEU A 135 -12.22 5.41 6.97
C LEU A 135 -13.32 6.25 6.30
N MET A 136 -13.78 7.30 6.97
CA MET A 136 -14.87 8.15 6.47
C MET A 136 -14.42 9.09 5.36
N ASP A 137 -13.19 9.60 5.40
CA ASP A 137 -12.66 10.56 4.43
C ASP A 137 -11.79 9.92 3.33
N GLY A 138 -11.63 8.59 3.32
CA GLY A 138 -10.90 7.84 2.29
C GLY A 138 -9.38 7.84 2.46
N ARG A 139 -8.80 8.60 3.39
CA ARG A 139 -7.34 8.64 3.63
C ARG A 139 -6.75 7.27 4.00
N TRP A 140 -7.55 6.40 4.59
CA TRP A 140 -7.19 5.02 4.89
C TRP A 140 -6.71 4.24 3.66
N HIS A 141 -7.43 4.33 2.55
CA HIS A 141 -7.09 3.64 1.31
C HIS A 141 -5.82 4.20 0.66
N ASP A 142 -5.69 5.51 0.61
CA ASP A 142 -4.51 6.19 0.06
C ASP A 142 -3.24 5.82 0.84
N GLN A 143 -3.33 5.77 2.16
CA GLN A 143 -2.22 5.43 3.04
C GLN A 143 -1.78 3.96 2.84
N LYS A 144 -2.72 3.02 2.79
CA LYS A 144 -2.43 1.61 2.51
C LYS A 144 -1.81 1.41 1.14
N GLN A 145 -2.32 2.07 0.11
CA GLN A 145 -1.76 2.00 -1.23
C GLN A 145 -0.29 2.48 -1.26
N ARG A 146 0.02 3.56 -0.57
CA ARG A 146 1.40 4.04 -0.44
C ARG A 146 2.30 3.02 0.27
N LEU A 147 1.83 2.41 1.35
CA LEU A 147 2.55 1.37 2.07
C LEU A 147 2.77 0.10 1.22
N GLN A 148 1.80 -0.31 0.40
CA GLN A 148 1.96 -1.41 -0.56
C GLN A 148 3.02 -1.11 -1.61
N GLN A 149 3.19 0.16 -1.98
CA GLN A 149 4.19 0.62 -2.94
C GLN A 149 5.54 0.93 -2.29
N ALA A 150 5.66 0.80 -0.97
CA ALA A 150 6.91 1.11 -0.25
C ALA A 150 8.08 0.20 -0.61
N GLY A 151 7.82 -0.94 -1.26
CA GLY A 151 8.87 -1.93 -1.55
C GLY A 151 9.37 -2.68 -0.31
N ILE A 152 8.82 -2.41 0.87
CA ILE A 152 9.16 -3.08 2.14
C ILE A 152 8.34 -4.36 2.29
N GLY A 153 9.00 -5.45 2.74
CA GLY A 153 8.38 -6.76 2.85
C GLY A 153 7.49 -6.95 4.07
N GLN A 154 7.76 -6.23 5.14
CA GLN A 154 7.03 -6.36 6.40
C GLN A 154 6.37 -5.02 6.76
N VAL A 155 5.09 -4.89 6.44
CA VAL A 155 4.27 -3.74 6.82
C VAL A 155 3.41 -4.12 8.03
N LEU A 156 3.59 -3.40 9.13
CA LEU A 156 2.81 -3.57 10.35
C LEU A 156 1.82 -2.42 10.51
N TYR A 157 0.60 -2.77 10.77
CA TYR A 157 -0.44 -1.82 11.13
C TYR A 157 -0.73 -1.93 12.63
N LEU A 158 -0.30 -0.94 13.40
CA LEU A 158 -0.41 -0.93 14.86
C LEU A 158 -1.61 -0.06 15.27
N VAL A 159 -2.66 -0.70 15.76
CA VAL A 159 -3.89 -0.02 16.16
C VAL A 159 -3.94 0.11 17.68
N GLU A 160 -4.08 1.34 18.16
CA GLU A 160 -4.16 1.64 19.59
C GLU A 160 -5.61 1.87 20.00
N ASP A 161 -6.12 0.99 20.88
CA ASP A 161 -7.49 0.98 21.35
C ASP A 161 -7.66 2.02 22.49
N MET A 162 -7.88 3.28 22.14
CA MET A 162 -8.21 4.32 23.11
C MET A 162 -9.68 4.75 22.98
N HIS A 163 -10.37 4.93 24.11
CA HIS A 163 -11.77 5.40 24.17
C HIS A 163 -12.77 4.56 23.34
N VAL A 164 -12.70 3.25 23.50
CA VAL A 164 -13.26 2.24 22.59
C VAL A 164 -14.79 2.12 22.64
N SER A 165 -15.45 2.35 23.79
CA SER A 165 -16.83 1.90 24.01
C SER A 165 -17.85 2.50 23.04
N GLU A 166 -17.84 3.80 22.82
CA GLU A 166 -18.80 4.47 21.94
C GLU A 166 -18.47 4.26 20.45
N LEU A 167 -17.17 4.29 20.10
CA LEU A 167 -16.71 4.11 18.72
C LEU A 167 -16.98 2.70 18.23
N VAL A 168 -16.72 1.68 19.06
CA VAL A 168 -16.98 0.28 18.71
C VAL A 168 -18.48 0.02 18.62
N GLN A 169 -19.29 0.59 19.48
CA GLN A 169 -20.74 0.47 19.38
C GLN A 169 -21.28 1.04 18.07
N ARG A 170 -20.72 2.16 17.60
CA ARG A 170 -21.20 2.86 16.41
C ARG A 170 -20.57 2.36 15.10
N TYR A 171 -19.27 2.04 15.12
CA TYR A 171 -18.48 1.73 13.91
C TYR A 171 -17.77 0.37 13.97
N GLY A 172 -18.08 -0.48 14.94
CA GLY A 172 -17.35 -1.74 15.17
C GLY A 172 -17.28 -2.66 13.95
N ALA A 173 -18.41 -2.79 13.22
CA ALA A 173 -18.44 -3.61 12.00
C ALA A 173 -17.53 -3.06 10.90
N GLN A 174 -17.50 -1.74 10.69
CA GLN A 174 -16.66 -1.09 9.71
C GLN A 174 -15.18 -1.20 10.09
N ILE A 175 -14.85 -0.97 11.37
CA ILE A 175 -13.49 -1.14 11.89
C ILE A 175 -13.01 -2.58 11.68
N GLN A 176 -13.82 -3.56 12.08
CA GLN A 176 -13.47 -4.97 11.92
C GLN A 176 -13.26 -5.35 10.46
N THR A 177 -14.15 -4.89 9.57
CA THR A 177 -14.01 -5.11 8.13
C THR A 177 -12.74 -4.48 7.58
N ALA A 178 -12.41 -3.25 7.98
CA ALA A 178 -11.21 -2.56 7.55
C ALA A 178 -9.93 -3.27 8.01
N LEU A 179 -9.85 -3.68 9.27
CA LEU A 179 -8.69 -4.39 9.81
C LEU A 179 -8.54 -5.78 9.19
N SER A 180 -9.64 -6.53 9.04
CA SER A 180 -9.62 -7.84 8.37
C SER A 180 -9.19 -7.72 6.91
N SER A 181 -9.69 -6.72 6.18
CA SER A 181 -9.26 -6.43 4.80
C SER A 181 -7.77 -6.09 4.74
N THR A 182 -7.28 -5.29 5.68
CA THR A 182 -5.86 -4.93 5.76
C THR A 182 -4.96 -6.14 5.99
N GLN A 183 -5.42 -7.07 6.82
CA GLN A 183 -4.67 -8.30 7.10
C GLN A 183 -4.75 -9.32 5.96
N VAL A 184 -5.95 -9.57 5.42
CA VAL A 184 -6.18 -10.67 4.46
C VAL A 184 -5.92 -10.24 3.01
N ILE A 185 -6.35 -9.03 2.63
CA ILE A 185 -6.25 -8.56 1.24
C ILE A 185 -4.93 -7.83 1.01
N ASP A 186 -4.56 -6.91 1.92
CA ASP A 186 -3.34 -6.13 1.78
C ASP A 186 -2.09 -6.89 2.26
N GLY A 187 -2.27 -7.97 3.05
CA GLY A 187 -1.18 -8.81 3.58
C GLY A 187 -0.36 -8.13 4.69
N PHE A 188 -0.88 -7.08 5.30
CA PHE A 188 -0.19 -6.39 6.40
C PHE A 188 -0.38 -7.15 7.71
N PHE A 189 0.64 -7.12 8.55
CA PHE A 189 0.47 -7.60 9.92
C PHE A 189 -0.28 -6.55 10.75
N VAL A 190 -1.43 -6.94 11.32
CA VAL A 190 -2.24 -6.06 12.16
C VAL A 190 -2.08 -6.46 13.62
N HIS A 191 -1.63 -5.52 14.45
CA HIS A 191 -1.54 -5.70 15.89
C HIS A 191 -2.35 -4.64 16.63
N ARG A 192 -3.01 -5.02 17.71
CA ARG A 192 -3.81 -4.10 18.53
C ARG A 192 -3.22 -4.01 19.93
N THR A 193 -3.13 -2.80 20.44
CA THR A 193 -2.69 -2.51 21.79
C THR A 193 -3.78 -1.77 22.56
N ALA A 194 -3.95 -2.06 23.84
CA ALA A 194 -5.01 -1.47 24.65
C ALA A 194 -4.75 0.03 24.96
N HIS A 195 -3.49 0.44 24.98
CA HIS A 195 -3.06 1.80 25.35
C HIS A 195 -1.61 2.05 24.92
N GLY A 196 -1.16 3.31 25.01
CA GLY A 196 0.16 3.73 24.58
C GLY A 196 1.33 2.98 25.24
N GLN A 197 1.21 2.56 26.49
CA GLN A 197 2.24 1.76 27.15
C GLN A 197 2.36 0.38 26.49
N GLY A 198 1.24 -0.28 26.15
CA GLY A 198 1.26 -1.53 25.39
C GLY A 198 1.88 -1.37 24.02
N THR A 199 1.70 -0.21 23.40
CA THR A 199 2.38 0.15 22.14
C THR A 199 3.90 0.23 22.31
N VAL A 200 4.37 0.87 23.39
CA VAL A 200 5.82 0.91 23.72
C VAL A 200 6.35 -0.49 23.96
N ASP A 201 5.69 -1.32 24.76
CA ASP A 201 6.12 -2.68 25.07
C ASP A 201 6.20 -3.55 23.80
N PHE A 202 5.23 -3.41 22.91
CA PHE A 202 5.23 -4.08 21.60
C PHE A 202 6.42 -3.63 20.74
N LEU A 203 6.69 -2.32 20.66
CA LEU A 203 7.80 -1.80 19.85
C LEU A 203 9.18 -2.16 20.40
N VAL A 204 9.35 -2.27 21.72
CA VAL A 204 10.57 -2.83 22.33
C VAL A 204 10.77 -4.26 21.85
N THR A 205 9.75 -5.11 21.95
CA THR A 205 9.79 -6.49 21.46
C THR A 205 10.08 -6.57 19.95
N MET A 206 9.49 -5.67 19.17
CA MET A 206 9.77 -5.57 17.73
C MET A 206 11.22 -5.17 17.46
N HIS A 207 11.78 -4.24 18.24
CA HIS A 207 13.18 -3.86 18.10
C HIS A 207 14.11 -5.04 18.32
N ASP A 208 13.91 -5.79 19.41
CA ASP A 208 14.68 -7.00 19.70
C ASP A 208 14.53 -8.05 18.59
N THR A 209 13.32 -8.21 18.06
CA THR A 209 13.05 -9.11 16.94
C THR A 209 13.81 -8.69 15.69
N VAL A 210 13.79 -7.41 15.34
CA VAL A 210 14.53 -6.89 14.18
C VAL A 210 16.03 -7.05 14.39
N GLN A 211 16.56 -6.75 15.58
CA GLN A 211 17.97 -6.99 15.90
C GLN A 211 18.34 -8.48 15.69
N HIS A 212 17.50 -9.40 16.15
CA HIS A 212 17.72 -10.83 15.97
C HIS A 212 17.64 -11.26 14.50
N MET A 213 16.70 -10.71 13.75
CA MET A 213 16.54 -11.00 12.32
C MET A 213 17.77 -10.63 11.50
N TYR A 214 18.46 -9.57 11.87
CA TYR A 214 19.62 -9.04 11.14
C TYR A 214 20.98 -9.35 11.80
N LYS A 215 20.95 -10.04 12.94
CA LYS A 215 22.17 -10.45 13.63
C LYS A 215 23.07 -11.27 12.71
N ASP A 216 24.33 -10.89 12.61
CA ASP A 216 25.37 -11.58 11.84
C ASP A 216 25.03 -11.82 10.35
N LYS A 217 24.17 -11.00 9.77
CA LYS A 217 23.79 -11.07 8.35
C LYS A 217 24.35 -9.90 7.56
N PRO A 218 24.80 -10.13 6.31
CA PRO A 218 25.11 -9.04 5.40
C PRO A 218 23.82 -8.34 4.94
N LEU A 219 23.93 -7.07 4.56
CA LEU A 219 22.84 -6.33 3.92
C LEU A 219 23.12 -6.20 2.42
N TYR A 220 22.08 -6.48 1.62
CA TYR A 220 22.11 -6.31 0.17
C TYR A 220 21.38 -5.00 -0.15
N VAL A 221 22.11 -4.00 -0.64
CA VAL A 221 21.58 -2.65 -0.86
C VAL A 221 21.58 -2.35 -2.35
N LEU A 222 20.40 -2.07 -2.89
CA LEU A 222 20.22 -1.73 -4.30
C LEU A 222 20.93 -0.41 -4.61
N ARG A 223 21.52 -0.31 -5.80
CA ARG A 223 22.16 0.92 -6.25
C ARG A 223 21.11 1.97 -6.59
N GLU A 224 21.33 3.20 -6.14
CA GLU A 224 20.35 4.30 -6.28
C GLU A 224 20.02 4.61 -7.74
N GLU A 225 21.00 4.49 -8.64
CA GLU A 225 20.83 4.76 -10.08
C GLU A 225 19.81 3.82 -10.75
N GLN A 226 19.53 2.66 -10.15
CA GLN A 226 18.58 1.68 -10.65
C GLN A 226 17.17 1.85 -10.09
N ILE A 227 17.03 2.72 -9.09
CA ILE A 227 15.79 2.89 -8.35
C ILE A 227 14.97 4.01 -8.96
N GLN A 228 13.78 3.66 -9.46
CA GLN A 228 12.79 4.62 -9.93
C GLN A 228 11.50 4.44 -9.15
N ARG A 229 10.87 5.54 -8.78
CA ARG A 229 9.65 5.55 -7.95
C ARG A 229 8.56 4.61 -8.46
N ASP A 230 8.28 4.69 -9.76
CA ASP A 230 7.15 3.96 -10.36
C ASP A 230 7.40 2.45 -10.48
N THR A 231 8.65 2.02 -10.51
CA THR A 231 9.04 0.62 -10.71
C THR A 231 9.60 -0.04 -9.45
N TYR A 232 9.93 0.73 -8.40
CA TYR A 232 10.61 0.23 -7.21
C TYR A 232 9.90 -0.94 -6.54
N ALA A 233 8.59 -0.82 -6.28
CA ALA A 233 7.84 -1.90 -5.65
C ALA A 233 7.77 -3.17 -6.51
N GLN A 234 7.71 -3.02 -7.84
CA GLN A 234 7.76 -4.15 -8.76
C GLN A 234 9.16 -4.79 -8.77
N MET A 235 10.21 -3.98 -8.85
CA MET A 235 11.60 -4.43 -8.79
C MET A 235 11.86 -5.21 -7.50
N GLN A 236 11.44 -4.72 -6.35
CA GLN A 236 11.56 -5.40 -5.07
C GLN A 236 10.85 -6.77 -5.06
N ARG A 237 9.66 -6.86 -5.65
CA ARG A 237 8.94 -8.14 -5.76
C ARG A 237 9.68 -9.12 -6.66
N MET A 238 10.23 -8.66 -7.78
CA MET A 238 11.02 -9.49 -8.69
C MET A 238 12.28 -9.99 -8.00
N MET A 239 13.05 -9.12 -7.36
CA MET A 239 14.28 -9.50 -6.63
C MET A 239 14.01 -10.51 -5.52
N ARG A 240 12.91 -10.38 -4.79
CA ARG A 240 12.52 -11.38 -3.77
C ARG A 240 12.12 -12.72 -4.37
N ALA A 241 11.50 -12.72 -5.54
CA ALA A 241 11.12 -13.95 -6.25
C ALA A 241 12.35 -14.68 -6.81
N GLU A 242 13.35 -13.94 -7.34
CA GLU A 242 14.58 -14.50 -7.87
C GLU A 242 15.56 -14.99 -6.80
N HIS A 243 15.56 -14.31 -5.64
CA HIS A 243 16.45 -14.60 -4.53
C HIS A 243 15.66 -14.93 -3.25
N PRO A 244 15.01 -16.10 -3.17
CA PRO A 244 14.22 -16.48 -1.99
C PRO A 244 15.07 -16.45 -0.72
N GLY A 245 14.57 -15.79 0.32
CA GLY A 245 15.27 -15.64 1.60
C GLY A 245 16.24 -14.45 1.67
N THR A 246 16.53 -13.77 0.56
CA THR A 246 17.34 -12.54 0.54
C THR A 246 16.45 -11.31 0.61
N ARG A 247 16.83 -10.34 1.45
CA ARG A 247 16.18 -9.04 1.55
C ARG A 247 17.05 -7.98 0.92
N PHE A 248 16.44 -7.22 0.02
CA PHE A 248 17.10 -6.09 -0.63
C PHE A 248 16.63 -4.78 -0.01
N HIS A 249 17.58 -3.91 0.24
CA HIS A 249 17.40 -2.67 0.98
C HIS A 249 17.72 -1.46 0.10
N THR A 250 17.37 -0.28 0.59
CA THR A 250 17.76 1.01 -0.01
C THR A 250 18.33 1.93 1.06
N SER A 251 19.08 2.96 0.68
CA SER A 251 19.54 3.98 1.63
C SER A 251 18.35 4.73 2.24
N PHE A 252 18.54 5.30 3.43
CA PHE A 252 17.52 6.11 4.07
C PHE A 252 17.16 7.34 3.22
N HIS A 253 18.15 7.95 2.57
CA HIS A 253 17.95 9.07 1.67
C HIS A 253 17.02 8.70 0.50
N THR A 254 17.36 7.66 -0.23
CA THR A 254 16.55 7.17 -1.35
C THR A 254 15.13 6.78 -0.92
N TYR A 255 15.00 6.13 0.25
CA TYR A 255 13.67 5.83 0.80
C TYR A 255 12.81 7.08 0.98
N GLN A 256 13.38 8.13 1.56
CA GLN A 256 12.68 9.40 1.75
C GLN A 256 12.27 10.03 0.41
N GLU A 257 13.18 10.07 -0.57
CA GLU A 257 12.89 10.60 -1.92
C GLU A 257 11.79 9.82 -2.64
N LEU A 258 11.84 8.48 -2.58
CA LEU A 258 10.84 7.62 -3.19
C LEU A 258 9.42 7.89 -2.66
N HIS A 259 9.32 8.26 -1.37
CA HIS A 259 8.03 8.37 -0.69
C HIS A 259 7.60 9.80 -0.39
N THR A 260 8.39 10.80 -0.79
CA THR A 260 8.02 12.22 -0.64
C THR A 260 6.65 12.49 -1.23
N LYS A 261 5.78 13.14 -0.45
CA LYS A 261 4.46 13.60 -0.89
C LYS A 261 4.61 14.84 -1.77
N THR A 262 5.28 14.72 -2.91
CA THR A 262 5.17 15.79 -3.90
C THR A 262 3.83 15.67 -4.57
N SER A 263 3.10 16.76 -4.63
CA SER A 263 1.83 16.89 -5.37
C SER A 263 1.97 16.54 -6.86
N ALA A 264 3.20 16.40 -7.34
CA ALA A 264 3.56 16.03 -8.71
C ALA A 264 3.80 14.53 -8.92
N SER A 265 3.70 13.68 -7.91
CA SER A 265 4.12 12.27 -8.02
C SER A 265 3.00 11.27 -8.30
N GLY A 266 1.80 11.74 -8.63
CA GLY A 266 0.80 10.88 -9.25
C GLY A 266 1.21 10.60 -10.71
N SER A 267 1.08 9.36 -11.18
CA SER A 267 1.18 9.08 -12.61
C SER A 267 0.16 9.95 -13.37
N LEU A 268 0.39 10.24 -14.66
CA LEU A 268 -0.62 10.90 -15.49
C LEU A 268 -1.97 10.18 -15.41
N LEU A 269 -1.94 8.86 -15.24
CA LEU A 269 -3.13 8.03 -15.04
C LEU A 269 -3.83 8.33 -13.72
N ASP A 270 -3.08 8.50 -12.63
CA ASP A 270 -3.65 8.85 -11.31
C ASP A 270 -4.24 10.25 -11.32
N MET A 271 -3.53 11.20 -11.92
CA MET A 271 -4.04 12.56 -12.08
C MET A 271 -5.32 12.55 -12.92
N TRP A 272 -5.32 11.85 -14.04
CA TRP A 272 -6.49 11.71 -14.90
C TRP A 272 -7.66 11.06 -14.16
N THR A 273 -7.39 9.99 -13.41
CA THR A 273 -8.40 9.33 -12.57
C THR A 273 -9.01 10.30 -11.55
N ARG A 274 -8.19 11.08 -10.86
CA ARG A 274 -8.65 12.11 -9.91
C ARG A 274 -9.49 13.20 -10.59
N MET A 275 -9.08 13.67 -11.76
CA MET A 275 -9.86 14.62 -12.55
C MET A 275 -11.25 14.06 -12.89
N LEU A 276 -11.33 12.81 -13.32
CA LEU A 276 -12.60 12.14 -13.61
C LEU A 276 -13.49 12.02 -12.37
N LEU A 277 -12.91 11.70 -11.21
CA LEU A 277 -13.63 11.59 -9.94
C LEU A 277 -14.22 12.93 -9.44
N CYS A 278 -13.67 14.06 -9.88
CA CYS A 278 -14.26 15.38 -9.60
C CYS A 278 -15.58 15.61 -10.37
N ILE A 279 -15.86 14.82 -11.40
CA ILE A 279 -17.10 14.97 -12.20
C ILE A 279 -18.24 14.25 -11.47
N ARG A 280 -19.27 15.02 -11.09
CA ARG A 280 -20.43 14.49 -10.37
C ARG A 280 -21.08 13.29 -11.08
N GLY A 281 -21.09 12.14 -10.42
CA GLY A 281 -21.67 10.87 -10.91
C GLY A 281 -20.67 9.90 -11.53
N VAL A 282 -19.38 10.27 -11.59
CA VAL A 282 -18.30 9.34 -11.88
C VAL A 282 -17.88 8.67 -10.57
N SER A 283 -18.12 7.38 -10.45
CA SER A 283 -17.63 6.55 -9.34
C SER A 283 -16.21 6.04 -9.61
N PRO A 284 -15.47 5.54 -8.61
CA PRO A 284 -14.14 4.94 -8.80
C PRO A 284 -14.11 3.87 -9.89
N GLU A 285 -15.13 3.00 -9.92
CA GLU A 285 -15.22 1.91 -10.91
C GLU A 285 -15.42 2.46 -12.33
N LYS A 286 -16.20 3.55 -12.48
CA LYS A 286 -16.40 4.22 -13.77
C LYS A 286 -15.13 4.96 -14.21
N ALA A 287 -14.44 5.63 -13.29
CA ALA A 287 -13.18 6.28 -13.57
C ALA A 287 -12.12 5.26 -14.05
N GLN A 288 -12.02 4.11 -13.37
CA GLN A 288 -11.14 3.03 -13.76
C GLN A 288 -11.46 2.47 -15.16
N GLU A 289 -12.73 2.30 -15.51
CA GLU A 289 -13.13 1.84 -16.83
C GLU A 289 -12.81 2.89 -17.91
N LEU A 290 -13.00 4.18 -17.62
CA LEU A 290 -12.63 5.27 -18.51
C LEU A 290 -11.12 5.32 -18.74
N THR A 291 -10.33 5.26 -17.68
CA THR A 291 -8.86 5.33 -17.76
C THR A 291 -8.25 4.10 -18.41
N ARG A 292 -8.86 2.93 -18.26
CA ARG A 292 -8.45 1.72 -18.98
C ARG A 292 -8.54 1.89 -20.49
N ARG A 293 -9.58 2.58 -20.99
CA ARG A 293 -9.81 2.78 -22.41
C ARG A 293 -9.13 4.03 -22.94
N TRP A 294 -9.15 5.11 -22.18
CA TRP A 294 -8.49 6.38 -22.48
C TRP A 294 -7.54 6.77 -21.35
N PRO A 295 -6.29 6.32 -21.41
CA PRO A 295 -5.32 6.47 -20.30
C PRO A 295 -4.95 7.91 -19.95
N THR A 296 -5.25 8.87 -20.84
CA THR A 296 -5.00 10.30 -20.62
C THR A 296 -6.16 11.14 -21.11
N PRO A 297 -6.31 12.41 -20.64
CA PRO A 297 -7.28 13.36 -21.20
C PRO A 297 -7.16 13.51 -22.70
N ALA A 298 -5.93 13.55 -23.22
CA ALA A 298 -5.66 13.72 -24.66
C ALA A 298 -6.25 12.58 -25.48
N HIS A 299 -6.18 11.32 -25.00
CA HIS A 299 -6.78 10.17 -25.69
C HIS A 299 -8.31 10.32 -25.78
N LEU A 300 -8.96 10.78 -24.71
CA LEU A 300 -10.42 10.97 -24.72
C LEU A 300 -10.84 12.15 -25.58
N LEU A 301 -10.12 13.27 -25.53
CA LEU A 301 -10.37 14.43 -26.37
C LEU A 301 -10.18 14.09 -27.86
N HIS A 302 -9.15 13.30 -28.19
CA HIS A 302 -8.95 12.81 -29.55
C HIS A 302 -10.11 11.91 -30.01
N ALA A 303 -10.58 11.00 -29.14
CA ALA A 303 -11.74 10.17 -29.44
C ALA A 303 -13.00 11.00 -29.69
N TYR A 304 -13.22 12.09 -28.94
CA TYR A 304 -14.31 13.03 -29.21
C TYR A 304 -14.17 13.76 -30.55
N ALA A 305 -12.95 14.16 -30.93
CA ALA A 305 -12.67 14.84 -32.19
C ALA A 305 -12.90 13.93 -33.42
N GLN A 306 -12.85 12.60 -33.24
CA GLN A 306 -13.12 11.64 -34.30
C GLN A 306 -14.62 11.36 -34.51
N CYS A 307 -15.51 11.88 -33.65
CA CYS A 307 -16.94 11.69 -33.79
C CYS A 307 -17.50 12.49 -34.95
N ALA A 308 -18.45 11.90 -35.72
CA ALA A 308 -19.05 12.55 -36.88
C ALA A 308 -19.91 13.76 -36.52
N SER A 309 -20.44 13.81 -35.31
CA SER A 309 -21.28 14.90 -34.81
C SER A 309 -21.07 15.18 -33.32
N VAL A 310 -21.48 16.37 -32.89
CA VAL A 310 -21.51 16.75 -31.46
C VAL A 310 -22.41 15.80 -30.67
N HIS A 311 -23.49 15.32 -31.26
CA HIS A 311 -24.38 14.36 -30.66
C HIS A 311 -23.67 13.04 -30.39
N ASP A 312 -22.88 12.54 -31.34
CA ASP A 312 -22.12 11.29 -31.18
C ASP A 312 -21.05 11.43 -30.11
N ALA A 313 -20.34 12.56 -30.08
CA ALA A 313 -19.36 12.87 -29.03
C ALA A 313 -20.00 12.88 -27.63
N GLN A 314 -21.17 13.48 -27.47
CA GLN A 314 -21.91 13.50 -26.21
C GLN A 314 -22.34 12.09 -25.74
N HIS A 315 -22.54 11.17 -26.67
CA HIS A 315 -22.99 9.79 -26.40
C HIS A 315 -21.84 8.76 -26.41
N LEU A 316 -20.62 9.14 -26.79
CA LEU A 316 -19.46 8.26 -26.97
C LEU A 316 -19.27 7.30 -25.81
N LEU A 317 -19.26 7.80 -24.55
CA LEU A 317 -18.97 6.97 -23.39
C LEU A 317 -20.10 5.97 -23.10
N SER A 318 -21.33 6.32 -23.42
CA SER A 318 -22.49 5.46 -23.20
C SER A 318 -22.63 4.35 -24.24
N THR A 319 -22.07 4.54 -25.45
CA THR A 319 -22.11 3.57 -26.55
C THR A 319 -20.88 2.66 -26.59
N THR A 320 -19.73 3.18 -26.13
CA THR A 320 -18.44 2.50 -26.26
C THR A 320 -18.12 1.59 -25.08
N ILE A 321 -18.66 1.90 -23.90
CA ILE A 321 -18.50 1.05 -22.72
C ILE A 321 -19.56 -0.04 -22.76
N ASP A 322 -19.10 -1.27 -22.98
CA ASP A 322 -19.87 -2.45 -23.26
C ASP A 322 -21.10 -2.63 -22.34
N PRO A 323 -22.33 -2.66 -22.89
CA PRO A 323 -23.53 -2.95 -22.13
C PRO A 323 -23.56 -4.37 -21.54
N ALA A 324 -22.71 -5.28 -22.04
CA ALA A 324 -22.57 -6.65 -21.52
C ALA A 324 -21.75 -6.75 -20.24
N THR A 325 -21.11 -5.69 -19.79
CA THR A 325 -20.43 -5.68 -18.49
C THR A 325 -21.46 -5.87 -17.38
N ARG A 326 -21.57 -7.10 -16.85
CA ARG A 326 -22.57 -7.52 -15.84
C ARG A 326 -22.55 -6.72 -14.53
N LEU A 327 -21.61 -5.83 -14.35
CA LEU A 327 -21.51 -4.96 -13.18
C LEU A 327 -22.16 -3.61 -13.49
N THR A 328 -23.41 -3.44 -13.08
CA THR A 328 -24.19 -2.17 -13.17
C THR A 328 -23.44 -0.95 -12.65
N ARG A 329 -22.49 -1.12 -11.74
CA ARG A 329 -21.65 -0.05 -11.16
C ARG A 329 -20.68 0.60 -12.15
N ARG A 330 -20.27 -0.12 -13.22
CA ARG A 330 -19.33 0.40 -14.24
C ARG A 330 -20.03 1.05 -15.42
N ARG A 331 -21.34 0.91 -15.55
CA ARG A 331 -22.12 1.43 -16.70
C ARG A 331 -22.16 2.96 -16.67
N ILE A 332 -21.85 3.56 -17.81
CA ILE A 332 -21.99 5.01 -18.04
C ILE A 332 -23.25 5.25 -18.86
N GLY A 333 -24.24 5.88 -18.24
CA GLY A 333 -25.47 6.25 -18.92
C GLY A 333 -25.30 7.55 -19.75
N GLN A 334 -26.25 7.82 -20.64
CA GLN A 334 -26.25 8.98 -21.55
C GLN A 334 -26.08 10.31 -20.81
N ALA A 335 -26.79 10.51 -19.69
CA ALA A 335 -26.71 11.73 -18.91
C ALA A 335 -25.32 12.00 -18.34
N LEU A 336 -24.62 10.93 -17.90
CA LEU A 336 -23.25 11.05 -17.41
C LEU A 336 -22.27 11.24 -18.56
N SER A 337 -22.46 10.56 -19.69
CA SER A 337 -21.65 10.74 -20.91
C SER A 337 -21.66 12.20 -21.36
N LYS A 338 -22.84 12.82 -21.46
CA LYS A 338 -22.99 14.26 -21.79
C LYS A 338 -22.29 15.15 -20.78
N ARG A 339 -22.41 14.85 -19.48
CA ARG A 339 -21.78 15.65 -18.42
C ARG A 339 -20.26 15.63 -18.53
N VAL A 340 -19.67 14.45 -18.72
CA VAL A 340 -18.21 14.30 -18.90
C VAL A 340 -17.75 15.10 -20.12
N TRP A 341 -18.45 14.97 -21.25
CA TRP A 341 -18.15 15.73 -22.46
C TRP A 341 -18.18 17.25 -22.21
N HIS A 342 -19.26 17.78 -21.62
CA HIS A 342 -19.38 19.22 -21.31
C HIS A 342 -18.27 19.71 -20.38
N THR A 343 -17.94 18.95 -19.33
CA THR A 343 -16.89 19.32 -18.38
C THR A 343 -15.53 19.43 -19.07
N LEU A 344 -15.19 18.50 -19.95
CA LEU A 344 -13.91 18.50 -20.65
C LEU A 344 -13.85 19.58 -21.73
N GLN A 345 -14.93 19.89 -22.40
CA GLN A 345 -14.99 21.00 -23.37
C GLN A 345 -14.83 22.38 -22.71
N SER A 346 -15.34 22.55 -21.49
CA SER A 346 -15.16 23.80 -20.72
C SER A 346 -13.73 24.03 -20.23
N LEU A 347 -12.86 23.02 -20.28
CA LEU A 347 -11.44 23.12 -19.91
C LEU A 347 -10.54 23.47 -21.12
N THR A 348 -11.10 23.52 -22.32
CA THR A 348 -10.35 23.79 -23.56
C THR A 348 -10.43 25.25 -24.02
N TYR A 349 -10.98 26.15 -23.18
CA TYR A 349 -11.01 27.60 -23.40
C TYR A 349 -10.07 28.34 -22.47
#